data_35c3c173ee0ff80af68cf768be890f17
#
_entry.id   35c3c173ee0ff80af68cf768be890f17
#
_cell.length_a   1.000
_cell.length_b   1.000
_cell.length_c   1.000
_cell.angle_alpha   90.00
_cell.angle_beta   90.00
_cell.angle_gamma   90.00
#
_symmetry.space_group_name_H-M   'P 1'
#
loop_
_entity.id
_entity.type
_entity.pdbx_description
1 polymer ?
#
loop_
_entity_poly.entity_id
_entity_poly.type
_entity_poly.pdbx_seq_one_letter_code
_entity_poly.pdbx_strand_id
1 'polypeptide(L)'
;FTDDETQADIIIINSCCFIKDAKEESIETIFEMARYKEEGQCKALVLAGCLAQRYHEEIKTEIPEVDICIGTTAIDSIVSALDDYFKEHKKKEYLKDIDFLAAANAPRNLSTMGSYAYLKIAEGCDKHCTYCIIPKVRGNYRSVKMEYLIDEAKKLAEQGVKELILVAQETTMYGKDIYGKKSLHILLKELAKISGIYWIRVLYCYPEEI
;
A
#
# COMPACT_ATOMS: atom_id res chain seq x y z
N PHE A 1 -17.81 5.73 -2.28
CA PHE A 1 -16.85 5.69 -3.40
C PHE A 1 -17.59 6.02 -4.69
N THR A 2 -16.93 6.76 -5.58
CA THR A 2 -17.40 7.10 -6.92
C THR A 2 -16.32 6.78 -7.93
N ASP A 3 -16.72 6.44 -9.16
CA ASP A 3 -15.83 6.26 -10.32
C ASP A 3 -15.81 7.54 -11.20
N ASP A 4 -16.46 8.62 -10.75
CA ASP A 4 -16.53 9.91 -11.43
C ASP A 4 -15.78 10.96 -10.58
N GLU A 5 -14.61 11.35 -11.04
CA GLU A 5 -13.73 12.27 -10.36
C GLU A 5 -14.37 13.66 -10.16
N THR A 6 -15.27 14.04 -11.08
CA THR A 6 -15.96 15.34 -11.01
C THR A 6 -16.90 15.45 -9.80
N GLN A 7 -17.37 14.32 -9.29
CA GLN A 7 -18.30 14.21 -8.16
C GLN A 7 -17.60 13.85 -6.85
N ALA A 8 -16.29 13.64 -6.87
CA ALA A 8 -15.53 13.24 -5.70
C ALA A 8 -15.27 14.44 -4.78
N ASP A 9 -15.74 14.39 -3.53
CA ASP A 9 -15.37 15.39 -2.49
C ASP A 9 -13.90 15.24 -2.05
N ILE A 10 -13.35 14.03 -2.12
CA ILE A 10 -11.99 13.70 -1.71
C ILE A 10 -11.35 12.83 -2.80
N ILE A 11 -10.20 13.25 -3.29
CA ILE A 11 -9.40 12.46 -4.24
C ILE A 11 -8.14 11.99 -3.53
N ILE A 12 -7.87 10.69 -3.58
CA ILE A 12 -6.70 10.07 -2.94
C ILE A 12 -5.83 9.44 -4.02
N ILE A 13 -4.60 9.93 -4.15
CA ILE A 13 -3.60 9.43 -5.09
C ILE A 13 -2.63 8.53 -4.34
N ASN A 14 -2.63 7.23 -4.66
CA ASN A 14 -1.65 6.29 -4.12
C ASN A 14 -0.42 6.26 -5.06
N SER A 15 0.62 6.97 -4.66
CA SER A 15 1.75 7.32 -5.50
C SER A 15 2.92 6.34 -5.42
N CYS A 16 3.72 6.31 -6.48
CA CYS A 16 4.97 5.57 -6.58
C CYS A 16 6.16 6.51 -6.87
N CYS A 17 7.36 6.15 -6.38
CA CYS A 17 8.59 6.86 -6.72
C CYS A 17 9.77 5.90 -6.94
N PHE A 18 9.49 4.62 -7.21
CA PHE A 18 10.52 3.59 -7.33
C PHE A 18 11.38 3.78 -8.59
N ILE A 19 10.75 4.01 -9.74
CA ILE A 19 11.41 4.34 -11.00
C ILE A 19 11.01 5.74 -11.45
N LYS A 20 11.79 6.29 -12.40
CA LYS A 20 11.57 7.64 -12.93
C LYS A 20 10.16 7.78 -13.52
N ASP A 21 9.77 6.87 -14.40
CA ASP A 21 8.50 6.91 -15.11
C ASP A 21 7.31 6.88 -14.13
N ALA A 22 7.36 6.01 -13.11
CA ALA A 22 6.30 5.96 -12.09
C ALA A 22 6.23 7.23 -11.22
N LYS A 23 7.37 7.91 -11.03
CA LYS A 23 7.38 9.21 -10.35
C LYS A 23 6.76 10.30 -11.22
N GLU A 24 7.12 10.34 -12.51
CA GLU A 24 6.56 11.29 -13.48
C GLU A 24 5.05 11.10 -13.61
N GLU A 25 4.58 9.87 -13.81
CA GLU A 25 3.15 9.51 -13.82
C GLU A 25 2.43 9.98 -12.54
N SER A 26 3.02 9.72 -11.36
CA SER A 26 2.42 10.16 -10.09
C SER A 26 2.29 11.69 -10.01
N ILE A 27 3.28 12.45 -10.49
CA ILE A 27 3.25 13.92 -10.49
C ILE A 27 2.23 14.42 -11.50
N GLU A 28 2.18 13.85 -12.71
CA GLU A 28 1.18 14.19 -13.73
C GLU A 28 -0.24 13.94 -13.21
N THR A 29 -0.46 12.80 -12.57
CA THR A 29 -1.75 12.47 -11.93
C THR A 29 -2.13 13.49 -10.86
N ILE A 30 -1.18 13.99 -10.06
CA ILE A 30 -1.47 15.03 -9.07
C ILE A 30 -2.03 16.28 -9.75
N PHE A 31 -1.39 16.76 -10.79
CA PHE A 31 -1.84 17.96 -11.50
C PHE A 31 -3.15 17.73 -12.25
N GLU A 32 -3.35 16.55 -12.82
CA GLU A 32 -4.61 16.17 -13.44
C GLU A 32 -5.77 16.19 -12.42
N MET A 33 -5.59 15.56 -11.28
CA MET A 33 -6.62 15.47 -10.25
C MET A 33 -6.84 16.82 -9.52
N ALA A 34 -5.80 17.65 -9.42
CA ALA A 34 -5.91 18.98 -8.83
C ALA A 34 -6.93 19.90 -9.53
N ARG A 35 -7.13 19.70 -10.85
CA ARG A 35 -8.12 20.48 -11.61
C ARG A 35 -9.54 20.32 -11.07
N TYR A 36 -9.88 19.18 -10.50
CA TYR A 36 -11.21 18.93 -9.93
C TYR A 36 -11.52 19.74 -8.66
N LYS A 37 -10.54 20.48 -8.11
CA LYS A 37 -10.80 21.49 -7.08
C LYS A 37 -11.52 22.73 -7.62
N GLU A 38 -11.32 23.03 -8.91
CA GLU A 38 -11.95 24.16 -9.61
C GLU A 38 -13.09 23.69 -10.53
N GLU A 39 -12.87 22.61 -11.27
CA GLU A 39 -13.77 22.09 -12.29
C GLU A 39 -14.80 21.07 -11.74
N GLY A 40 -14.58 20.54 -10.52
CA GLY A 40 -15.40 19.52 -9.88
C GLY A 40 -15.83 19.88 -8.46
N GLN A 41 -15.97 18.87 -7.61
CA GLN A 41 -16.40 19.02 -6.21
C GLN A 41 -15.27 18.71 -5.21
N CYS A 42 -14.02 18.51 -5.66
CA CYS A 42 -12.91 18.10 -4.82
C CYS A 42 -12.57 19.15 -3.77
N LYS A 43 -12.73 18.79 -2.50
CA LYS A 43 -12.44 19.63 -1.32
C LYS A 43 -11.09 19.31 -0.68
N ALA A 44 -10.57 18.09 -0.92
CA ALA A 44 -9.28 17.66 -0.41
C ALA A 44 -8.58 16.72 -1.39
N LEU A 45 -7.35 17.06 -1.77
CA LEU A 45 -6.45 16.23 -2.56
C LEU A 45 -5.41 15.60 -1.63
N VAL A 46 -5.43 14.28 -1.50
CA VAL A 46 -4.56 13.50 -0.62
C VAL A 46 -3.52 12.76 -1.44
N LEU A 47 -2.26 12.99 -1.16
CA LEU A 47 -1.17 12.21 -1.71
C LEU A 47 -0.69 11.18 -0.69
N ALA A 48 -0.76 9.90 -1.04
CA ALA A 48 -0.33 8.80 -0.20
C ALA A 48 0.77 7.97 -0.88
N GLY A 49 1.54 7.22 -0.11
CA GLY A 49 2.48 6.24 -0.63
C GLY A 49 3.93 6.71 -0.73
N CYS A 50 4.70 6.10 -1.66
CA CYS A 50 6.15 6.25 -1.71
C CYS A 50 6.61 7.66 -2.08
N LEU A 51 5.89 8.36 -2.98
CA LEU A 51 6.23 9.73 -3.36
C LEU A 51 6.04 10.66 -2.16
N ALA A 52 4.90 10.55 -1.47
CA ALA A 52 4.63 11.31 -0.24
C ALA A 52 5.69 11.01 0.84
N GLN A 53 6.05 9.74 1.07
CA GLN A 53 7.07 9.36 2.05
C GLN A 53 8.43 9.97 1.77
N ARG A 54 8.83 10.05 0.50
CA ARG A 54 10.17 10.47 0.11
C ARG A 54 10.35 11.97 -0.08
N TYR A 55 9.32 12.63 -0.63
CA TYR A 55 9.40 14.00 -1.13
C TYR A 55 8.37 14.94 -0.48
N HIS A 56 7.94 14.66 0.76
CA HIS A 56 6.90 15.45 1.43
C HIS A 56 7.25 16.94 1.54
N GLU A 57 8.51 17.28 1.83
CA GLU A 57 8.95 18.67 1.94
C GLU A 57 8.91 19.40 0.59
N GLU A 58 9.39 18.74 -0.49
CA GLU A 58 9.35 19.28 -1.84
C GLU A 58 7.89 19.42 -2.32
N ILE A 59 7.06 18.43 -2.05
CA ILE A 59 5.63 18.48 -2.41
C ILE A 59 4.94 19.64 -1.72
N LYS A 60 5.21 19.85 -0.44
CA LYS A 60 4.64 20.95 0.34
C LYS A 60 4.97 22.31 -0.25
N THR A 61 6.18 22.47 -0.78
CA THR A 61 6.67 23.75 -1.31
C THR A 61 6.36 23.95 -2.78
N GLU A 62 6.43 22.88 -3.59
CA GLU A 62 6.37 22.96 -5.06
C GLU A 62 5.02 22.55 -5.65
N ILE A 63 4.22 21.77 -4.90
CA ILE A 63 2.89 21.30 -5.33
C ILE A 63 1.83 21.72 -4.31
N PRO A 64 1.48 23.01 -4.28
CA PRO A 64 0.53 23.54 -3.30
C PRO A 64 -0.89 23.01 -3.46
N GLU A 65 -1.20 22.31 -4.53
CA GLU A 65 -2.50 21.67 -4.78
C GLU A 65 -2.76 20.50 -3.82
N VAL A 66 -1.70 19.83 -3.32
CA VAL A 66 -1.83 18.74 -2.34
C VAL A 66 -2.16 19.31 -0.97
N ASP A 67 -3.22 18.81 -0.36
CA ASP A 67 -3.68 19.26 0.97
C ASP A 67 -3.12 18.38 2.09
N ILE A 68 -3.02 17.07 1.84
CA ILE A 68 -2.59 16.08 2.85
C ILE A 68 -1.56 15.14 2.23
N CYS A 69 -0.40 15.00 2.89
CA CYS A 69 0.61 13.99 2.56
C CYS A 69 0.56 12.85 3.58
N ILE A 70 0.46 11.60 3.11
CA ILE A 70 0.42 10.38 3.93
C ILE A 70 1.55 9.43 3.52
N GLY A 71 2.50 9.21 4.42
CA GLY A 71 3.61 8.29 4.20
C GLY A 71 3.17 6.82 4.07
N THR A 72 4.10 5.99 3.61
CA THR A 72 3.86 4.55 3.33
C THR A 72 3.38 3.75 4.53
N THR A 73 3.78 4.15 5.74
CA THR A 73 3.46 3.50 7.01
C THR A 73 2.28 4.16 7.74
N ALA A 74 1.77 5.30 7.24
CA ALA A 74 0.72 6.08 7.88
C ALA A 74 -0.67 5.96 7.20
N ILE A 75 -0.87 4.99 6.31
CA ILE A 75 -2.13 4.79 5.56
C ILE A 75 -3.34 4.62 6.51
N ASP A 76 -3.16 3.99 7.65
CA ASP A 76 -4.20 3.83 8.67
C ASP A 76 -4.64 5.14 9.33
N SER A 77 -3.89 6.23 9.14
CA SER A 77 -4.22 7.57 9.65
C SER A 77 -5.08 8.39 8.68
N ILE A 78 -5.46 7.84 7.52
CA ILE A 78 -6.12 8.62 6.46
C ILE A 78 -7.43 9.26 6.91
N VAL A 79 -8.24 8.56 7.69
CA VAL A 79 -9.52 9.09 8.20
C VAL A 79 -9.29 10.22 9.18
N SER A 80 -8.38 10.03 10.16
CA SER A 80 -8.04 11.09 11.11
C SER A 80 -7.40 12.30 10.44
N ALA A 81 -6.60 12.08 9.39
CA ALA A 81 -5.97 13.14 8.62
C ALA A 81 -7.01 14.00 7.89
N LEU A 82 -8.03 13.38 7.32
CA LEU A 82 -9.17 14.07 6.70
C LEU A 82 -10.00 14.82 7.73
N ASP A 83 -10.32 14.21 8.86
CA ASP A 83 -11.07 14.87 9.94
C ASP A 83 -10.36 16.11 10.44
N ASP A 84 -9.04 16.03 10.63
CA ASP A 84 -8.22 17.16 11.05
C ASP A 84 -8.18 18.25 9.99
N TYR A 85 -8.02 17.88 8.72
CA TYR A 85 -8.01 18.84 7.63
C TYR A 85 -9.32 19.61 7.51
N PHE A 86 -10.46 18.93 7.57
CA PHE A 86 -11.76 19.59 7.49
C PHE A 86 -12.13 20.42 8.72
N LYS A 87 -11.53 20.14 9.88
CA LYS A 87 -11.69 20.98 11.09
C LYS A 87 -10.84 22.24 11.07
N GLU A 88 -9.59 22.10 10.62
CA GLU A 88 -8.59 23.17 10.75
C GLU A 88 -8.33 23.91 9.44
N HIS A 89 -8.67 23.32 8.30
CA HIS A 89 -8.35 23.81 6.95
C HIS A 89 -6.86 24.10 6.73
N LYS A 90 -6.01 23.27 7.36
CA LYS A 90 -4.55 23.38 7.27
C LYS A 90 -3.96 22.15 6.62
N LYS A 91 -3.04 22.37 5.70
CA LYS A 91 -2.23 21.30 5.10
C LYS A 91 -1.43 20.60 6.18
N LYS A 92 -1.41 19.27 6.12
CA LYS A 92 -0.72 18.44 7.11
C LYS A 92 0.00 17.26 6.46
N GLU A 93 1.03 16.83 7.14
CA GLU A 93 1.81 15.65 6.80
C GLU A 93 1.64 14.60 7.89
N TYR A 94 1.37 13.37 7.48
CA TYR A 94 1.24 12.23 8.36
C TYR A 94 2.28 11.20 7.98
N LEU A 95 3.42 11.25 8.69
CA LEU A 95 4.54 10.33 8.53
C LEU A 95 4.70 9.58 9.83
N LYS A 96 4.75 8.26 9.76
CA LYS A 96 5.09 7.40 10.90
C LYS A 96 6.50 6.86 10.74
N ASP A 97 7.02 6.23 11.80
CA ASP A 97 8.25 5.47 11.70
C ASP A 97 8.20 4.53 10.50
N ILE A 98 9.26 4.55 9.69
CA ILE A 98 9.33 3.79 8.44
C ILE A 98 9.23 2.27 8.68
N ASP A 99 9.58 1.81 9.87
CA ASP A 99 9.49 0.41 10.28
C ASP A 99 8.16 0.04 10.97
N PHE A 100 7.20 0.97 11.02
CA PHE A 100 5.86 0.65 11.49
C PHE A 100 5.13 -0.27 10.48
N LEU A 101 4.50 -1.32 10.97
CA LEU A 101 3.64 -2.20 10.17
C LEU A 101 2.18 -1.89 10.53
N ALA A 102 1.43 -1.37 9.56
CA ALA A 102 0.01 -1.10 9.75
C ALA A 102 -0.77 -2.39 10.07
N ALA A 103 -1.87 -2.25 10.82
CA ALA A 103 -2.67 -3.40 11.23
C ALA A 103 -3.16 -4.22 10.02
N ALA A 104 -2.86 -5.52 10.05
CA ALA A 104 -3.20 -6.46 8.98
C ALA A 104 -4.72 -6.73 8.86
N ASN A 105 -5.53 -6.29 9.84
CA ASN A 105 -6.95 -6.61 9.92
C ASN A 105 -7.87 -5.46 9.46
N ALA A 106 -7.35 -4.44 8.79
CA ALA A 106 -8.18 -3.36 8.28
C ALA A 106 -9.21 -3.91 7.27
N PRO A 107 -10.49 -3.50 7.36
CA PRO A 107 -11.46 -3.82 6.32
C PRO A 107 -10.98 -3.32 4.96
N ARG A 108 -11.13 -4.13 3.94
CA ARG A 108 -10.76 -3.74 2.57
C ARG A 108 -11.91 -3.97 1.60
N ASN A 109 -12.10 -3.04 0.70
CA ASN A 109 -12.94 -3.23 -0.47
C ASN A 109 -12.09 -3.80 -1.61
N LEU A 110 -12.58 -4.86 -2.24
CA LEU A 110 -11.92 -5.41 -3.41
C LEU A 110 -12.29 -4.57 -4.63
N SER A 111 -11.28 -3.99 -5.27
CA SER A 111 -11.42 -3.32 -6.58
C SER A 111 -11.30 -4.30 -7.75
N THR A 112 -10.78 -5.51 -7.50
CA THR A 112 -10.70 -6.57 -8.51
C THR A 112 -11.99 -7.35 -8.55
N MET A 113 -12.58 -7.52 -9.74
CA MET A 113 -13.84 -8.27 -9.89
C MET A 113 -13.64 -9.78 -9.62
N GLY A 114 -13.70 -10.17 -8.35
CA GLY A 114 -14.16 -11.46 -7.85
C GLY A 114 -13.28 -12.70 -8.06
N SER A 115 -12.39 -12.78 -9.05
CA SER A 115 -11.67 -14.02 -9.32
C SER A 115 -10.32 -14.12 -8.61
N TYR A 116 -9.65 -13.01 -8.35
CA TYR A 116 -8.35 -12.98 -7.68
C TYR A 116 -8.24 -11.82 -6.69
N ALA A 117 -7.34 -11.96 -5.73
CA ALA A 117 -6.99 -10.88 -4.80
C ALA A 117 -5.50 -10.92 -4.43
N TYR A 118 -4.94 -9.73 -4.19
CA TYR A 118 -3.59 -9.61 -3.66
C TYR A 118 -3.60 -9.82 -2.14
N LEU A 119 -2.65 -10.61 -1.65
CA LEU A 119 -2.39 -10.81 -0.23
C LEU A 119 -0.98 -10.33 0.09
N LYS A 120 -0.86 -9.18 0.76
CA LYS A 120 0.43 -8.63 1.15
C LYS A 120 0.96 -9.36 2.38
N ILE A 121 2.04 -10.13 2.21
CA ILE A 121 2.59 -11.00 3.27
C ILE A 121 3.71 -10.35 4.09
N ALA A 122 4.34 -9.31 3.54
CA ALA A 122 5.39 -8.55 4.23
C ALA A 122 5.52 -7.14 3.65
N GLU A 123 6.24 -6.27 4.35
CA GLU A 123 6.59 -4.91 3.95
C GLU A 123 8.09 -4.67 4.16
N GLY A 124 8.71 -3.83 3.31
CA GLY A 124 10.12 -3.49 3.39
C GLY A 124 11.05 -4.55 2.79
N CYS A 125 12.35 -4.27 2.78
CA CYS A 125 13.37 -5.17 2.22
C CYS A 125 14.74 -4.88 2.80
N ASP A 126 15.47 -5.93 3.22
CA ASP A 126 16.82 -5.85 3.79
C ASP A 126 17.94 -6.13 2.76
N LYS A 127 17.62 -6.30 1.49
CA LYS A 127 18.61 -6.65 0.45
C LYS A 127 19.59 -5.53 0.12
N HIS A 128 19.22 -4.26 0.33
CA HIS A 128 20.06 -3.08 0.07
C HIS A 128 20.77 -3.08 -1.30
N CYS A 129 20.09 -3.52 -2.36
CA CYS A 129 20.62 -3.47 -3.72
C CYS A 129 21.01 -2.02 -4.08
N THR A 130 22.16 -1.84 -4.73
CA THR A 130 22.79 -0.52 -4.95
C THR A 130 21.93 0.51 -5.64
N TYR A 131 20.99 0.09 -6.49
CA TYR A 131 20.06 0.94 -7.24
C TYR A 131 18.70 1.10 -6.56
N CYS A 132 18.42 0.35 -5.49
CA CYS A 132 17.07 0.19 -4.97
C CYS A 132 16.76 1.19 -3.85
N ILE A 133 15.63 1.90 -4.00
CA ILE A 133 15.16 2.87 -3.02
C ILE A 133 14.29 2.25 -1.90
N ILE A 134 13.86 0.99 -2.06
CA ILE A 134 12.90 0.33 -1.17
C ILE A 134 13.26 0.47 0.31
N PRO A 135 14.49 0.18 0.77
CA PRO A 135 14.82 0.31 2.18
C PRO A 135 14.58 1.72 2.76
N LYS A 136 14.74 2.76 1.92
CA LYS A 136 14.52 4.16 2.34
C LYS A 136 13.06 4.58 2.39
N VAL A 137 12.19 3.96 1.56
CA VAL A 137 10.77 4.37 1.44
C VAL A 137 9.79 3.37 2.03
N ARG A 138 10.26 2.14 2.30
CA ARG A 138 9.46 1.04 2.88
C ARG A 138 10.06 0.46 4.15
N GLY A 139 11.30 0.85 4.52
CA GLY A 139 12.00 0.39 5.71
C GLY A 139 12.51 -1.05 5.65
N ASN A 140 12.88 -1.56 6.83
CA ASN A 140 13.35 -2.91 6.99
C ASN A 140 12.26 -3.96 6.74
N TYR A 141 12.67 -5.19 6.50
CA TYR A 141 11.74 -6.29 6.22
C TYR A 141 10.86 -6.62 7.45
N ARG A 142 9.55 -6.64 7.26
CA ARG A 142 8.57 -6.91 8.31
C ARG A 142 7.48 -7.85 7.79
N SER A 143 7.44 -9.07 8.30
CA SER A 143 6.42 -10.06 7.94
C SER A 143 5.10 -9.79 8.66
N VAL A 144 4.01 -10.01 7.96
CA VAL A 144 2.68 -10.10 8.58
C VAL A 144 2.55 -11.47 9.25
N LYS A 145 1.99 -11.54 10.44
CA LYS A 145 1.79 -12.82 11.16
C LYS A 145 0.90 -13.76 10.35
N MET A 146 1.26 -15.04 10.36
CA MET A 146 0.61 -16.07 9.54
C MET A 146 -0.89 -16.20 9.84
N GLU A 147 -1.27 -16.06 11.10
CA GLU A 147 -2.66 -16.15 11.53
C GLU A 147 -3.53 -15.09 10.85
N TYR A 148 -3.04 -13.86 10.75
CA TYR A 148 -3.76 -12.76 10.08
C TYR A 148 -3.90 -13.00 8.59
N LEU A 149 -2.85 -13.53 7.94
CA LEU A 149 -2.89 -13.86 6.50
C LEU A 149 -3.87 -14.98 6.21
N ILE A 150 -3.94 -15.99 7.07
CA ILE A 150 -4.89 -17.11 6.93
C ILE A 150 -6.33 -16.60 7.12
N ASP A 151 -6.57 -15.76 8.11
CA ASP A 151 -7.91 -15.19 8.36
C ASP A 151 -8.35 -14.28 7.22
N GLU A 152 -7.45 -13.45 6.68
CA GLU A 152 -7.73 -12.62 5.52
C GLU A 152 -8.03 -13.48 4.28
N ALA A 153 -7.21 -14.50 4.03
CA ALA A 153 -7.41 -15.41 2.90
C ALA A 153 -8.76 -16.16 2.96
N LYS A 154 -9.22 -16.56 4.16
CA LYS A 154 -10.54 -17.16 4.36
C LYS A 154 -11.66 -16.18 4.00
N LYS A 155 -11.58 -14.94 4.48
CA LYS A 155 -12.56 -13.87 4.15
C LYS A 155 -12.61 -13.62 2.64
N LEU A 156 -11.45 -13.61 1.97
CA LEU A 156 -11.37 -13.47 0.53
C LEU A 156 -12.03 -14.65 -0.20
N ALA A 157 -11.80 -15.89 0.27
CA ALA A 157 -12.44 -17.08 -0.29
C ALA A 157 -13.98 -17.05 -0.12
N GLU A 158 -14.48 -16.60 1.03
CA GLU A 158 -15.91 -16.41 1.30
C GLU A 158 -16.54 -15.36 0.36
N GLN A 159 -15.75 -14.34 -0.06
CA GLN A 159 -16.18 -13.34 -1.05
C GLN A 159 -16.09 -13.85 -2.50
N GLY A 160 -15.69 -15.11 -2.72
CA GLY A 160 -15.65 -15.73 -4.04
C GLY A 160 -14.29 -15.67 -4.74
N VAL A 161 -13.25 -15.14 -4.11
CA VAL A 161 -11.88 -15.15 -4.64
C VAL A 161 -11.40 -16.58 -4.85
N LYS A 162 -10.80 -16.86 -6.02
CA LYS A 162 -10.30 -18.17 -6.44
C LYS A 162 -8.78 -18.23 -6.49
N GLU A 163 -8.14 -17.10 -6.72
CA GLU A 163 -6.68 -16.99 -6.79
C GLU A 163 -6.17 -15.98 -5.75
N LEU A 164 -5.18 -16.39 -4.96
CA LEU A 164 -4.42 -15.49 -4.10
C LEU A 164 -3.09 -15.15 -4.76
N ILE A 165 -2.78 -13.86 -4.88
CA ILE A 165 -1.50 -13.37 -5.38
C ILE A 165 -0.71 -12.82 -4.18
N LEU A 166 0.28 -13.60 -3.71
CA LEU A 166 1.12 -13.20 -2.59
C LEU A 166 2.13 -12.16 -3.03
N VAL A 167 2.17 -11.03 -2.32
CA VAL A 167 3.05 -9.90 -2.63
C VAL A 167 3.82 -9.42 -1.41
N ALA A 168 5.07 -9.05 -1.64
CA ALA A 168 5.95 -8.28 -0.76
C ALA A 168 7.02 -7.64 -1.64
N GLN A 169 7.94 -6.86 -1.09
CA GLN A 169 9.12 -6.41 -1.83
C GLN A 169 10.14 -7.56 -2.03
N GLU A 170 10.07 -8.57 -1.15
CA GLU A 170 10.82 -9.82 -1.20
C GLU A 170 10.00 -10.91 -0.51
N THR A 171 9.43 -11.85 -1.24
CA THR A 171 8.51 -12.86 -0.67
C THR A 171 9.22 -14.06 -0.07
N THR A 172 10.42 -14.43 -0.57
CA THR A 172 11.14 -15.63 -0.14
C THR A 172 11.67 -15.52 1.31
N MET A 173 11.81 -14.29 1.82
CA MET A 173 12.27 -14.05 3.20
C MET A 173 11.16 -14.15 4.25
N TYR A 174 9.91 -14.40 3.84
CA TYR A 174 8.77 -14.42 4.76
C TYR A 174 9.00 -15.24 6.02
N GLY A 175 8.73 -14.59 7.16
CA GLY A 175 8.79 -15.19 8.48
C GLY A 175 10.16 -15.22 9.13
N LYS A 176 11.24 -14.85 8.43
CA LYS A 176 12.60 -14.85 8.98
C LYS A 176 12.74 -13.93 10.19
N ASP A 177 12.10 -12.77 10.13
CA ASP A 177 12.10 -11.73 11.17
C ASP A 177 11.28 -12.11 12.41
N ILE A 178 10.11 -12.74 12.22
CA ILE A 178 9.17 -13.04 13.30
C ILE A 178 9.24 -14.49 13.82
N TYR A 179 9.71 -15.46 13.00
CA TYR A 179 9.80 -16.87 13.36
C TYR A 179 11.24 -17.40 13.41
N GLY A 180 12.25 -16.54 13.14
CA GLY A 180 13.67 -16.91 13.11
C GLY A 180 14.09 -17.77 11.93
N LYS A 181 13.17 -18.11 11.02
CA LYS A 181 13.41 -18.94 9.82
C LYS A 181 12.50 -18.55 8.67
N LYS A 182 12.93 -18.81 7.43
CA LYS A 182 12.07 -18.66 6.25
C LYS A 182 10.87 -19.59 6.34
N SER A 183 9.68 -19.04 6.28
CA SER A 183 8.43 -19.75 6.56
C SER A 183 7.40 -19.66 5.43
N LEU A 184 7.81 -19.16 4.25
CA LEU A 184 6.92 -19.07 3.08
C LEU A 184 6.28 -20.42 2.72
N HIS A 185 7.07 -21.50 2.72
CA HIS A 185 6.58 -22.85 2.43
C HIS A 185 5.52 -23.34 3.43
N ILE A 186 5.58 -22.88 4.70
CA ILE A 186 4.58 -23.20 5.72
C ILE A 186 3.30 -22.41 5.41
N LEU A 187 3.43 -21.11 5.15
CA LEU A 187 2.30 -20.26 4.76
C LEU A 187 1.57 -20.82 3.54
N LEU A 188 2.30 -21.19 2.49
CA LEU A 188 1.71 -21.76 1.27
C LEU A 188 0.92 -23.06 1.56
N LYS A 189 1.44 -23.93 2.43
CA LYS A 189 0.74 -25.15 2.83
C LYS A 189 -0.56 -24.86 3.58
N GLU A 190 -0.58 -23.84 4.43
CA GLU A 190 -1.79 -23.45 5.18
C GLU A 190 -2.81 -22.79 4.26
N LEU A 191 -2.39 -21.88 3.39
CA LEU A 191 -3.26 -21.23 2.41
C LEU A 191 -3.88 -22.23 1.41
N ALA A 192 -3.12 -23.24 1.01
CA ALA A 192 -3.59 -24.30 0.09
C ALA A 192 -4.71 -25.19 0.70
N LYS A 193 -4.91 -25.18 2.01
CA LYS A 193 -6.00 -25.90 2.69
C LYS A 193 -7.33 -25.14 2.68
N ILE A 194 -7.31 -23.85 2.28
CA ILE A 194 -8.51 -23.02 2.33
C ILE A 194 -9.45 -23.40 1.19
N SER A 195 -10.64 -23.88 1.55
CA SER A 195 -11.68 -24.22 0.59
C SER A 195 -12.07 -22.98 -0.22
N GLY A 196 -12.18 -23.14 -1.54
CA GLY A 196 -12.54 -22.06 -2.46
C GLY A 196 -11.35 -21.36 -3.10
N ILE A 197 -10.14 -21.51 -2.57
CA ILE A 197 -8.90 -21.06 -3.21
C ILE A 197 -8.37 -22.21 -4.07
N TYR A 198 -8.19 -21.96 -5.36
CA TYR A 198 -7.71 -22.95 -6.34
C TYR A 198 -6.31 -22.66 -6.86
N TRP A 199 -5.87 -21.40 -6.74
CA TRP A 199 -4.59 -20.95 -7.25
C TRP A 199 -3.88 -20.03 -6.27
N ILE A 200 -2.59 -20.25 -6.07
CA ILE A 200 -1.73 -19.37 -5.28
C ILE A 200 -0.55 -18.98 -6.16
N ARG A 201 -0.44 -17.68 -6.44
CA ARG A 201 0.68 -17.11 -7.17
C ARG A 201 1.59 -16.38 -6.19
N VAL A 202 2.89 -16.53 -6.35
CA VAL A 202 3.88 -15.83 -5.54
C VAL A 202 4.68 -14.91 -6.45
N LEU A 203 4.70 -13.62 -6.15
CA LEU A 203 5.47 -12.61 -6.88
C LEU A 203 6.73 -12.22 -6.10
N TYR A 204 7.72 -11.67 -6.81
CA TYR A 204 8.95 -11.14 -6.21
C TYR A 204 9.75 -12.18 -5.40
N CYS A 205 9.86 -13.38 -5.95
CA CYS A 205 10.73 -14.44 -5.44
C CYS A 205 12.17 -14.24 -5.92
N TYR A 206 13.10 -14.32 -5.01
CA TYR A 206 14.52 -14.36 -5.33
C TYR A 206 14.92 -15.81 -5.64
N PRO A 207 15.44 -16.13 -6.85
CA PRO A 207 15.73 -17.50 -7.23
C PRO A 207 16.69 -18.25 -6.31
N GLU A 208 17.67 -17.51 -5.76
CA GLU A 208 18.68 -18.08 -4.85
C GLU A 208 18.13 -18.41 -3.46
N GLU A 209 16.90 -18.00 -3.17
CA GLU A 209 16.29 -18.13 -1.85
C GLU A 209 15.13 -19.14 -1.81
N ILE A 210 14.82 -19.76 -2.97
CA ILE A 210 13.76 -20.76 -3.13
C ILE A 210 14.24 -22.14 -2.70
#